data_c7e19517c90fb4f5c78b148a823fb0b7
#
_entry.id   c7e19517c90fb4f5c78b148a823fb0b7
#
_cell.length_a   1.000
_cell.length_b   1.000
_cell.length_c   1.000
_cell.angle_alpha   90.00
_cell.angle_beta   90.00
_cell.angle_gamma   90.00
#
_symmetry.space_group_name_H-M   'P 1'
#
loop_
_entity.id
_entity.type
_entity.pdbx_description
1 polymer ?
#
loop_
_entity_poly.entity_id
_entity_poly.type
_entity_poly.pdbx_seq_one_letter_code
_entity_poly.pdbx_strand_id
1 'polypeptide(L)'
;VRGEDLPQEYREAVRKGLEWLARNQARDGHLEATGGQYPITMTSLGGMAFLMEGSTLREGKYRDNIRRAADFLMSRAQKGGMNDGMIGNPNIPGESGRYMYGHGFSMLFLACIYGDEEDNDRRKRLEDILARAAKFSFNAQTVRETNRGGKNIKFGGWGYVSAKEGSNFDEGSVTITQVQALRAVRNAGIEVPPEAIQRAVVYLEECTNGEGGIIYQYGGGGGGDGRPALTAAAIACGISAGDYFKEPSVQFVRKWFQFCQKRLGTLGGNRTGHDEYTHYYFAQAVYMLGDDGYMKLFPGAKEADTLTWTKYRKEAFDNLVRTQSADGSWSGGHVGPVFITSVHVCIMQLDKACLPIYQR
;
A
#
# COMPACT_ATOMS: atom_id res chain seq x y z
N VAL A 1 -19.03 -8.64 -9.64
CA VAL A 1 -20.21 -8.12 -8.92
C VAL A 1 -19.82 -6.73 -8.44
N ARG A 2 -20.27 -5.68 -9.12
CA ARG A 2 -20.12 -4.29 -8.67
C ARG A 2 -21.04 -4.11 -7.47
N GLY A 3 -20.40 -3.87 -6.29
CA GLY A 3 -21.04 -3.30 -5.13
C GLY A 3 -22.39 -3.90 -4.78
N GLU A 4 -22.42 -5.10 -4.19
CA GLU A 4 -23.57 -5.43 -3.34
C GLU A 4 -23.72 -4.28 -2.34
N ASP A 5 -24.95 -3.84 -2.12
CA ASP A 5 -25.25 -2.80 -1.15
C ASP A 5 -24.73 -3.24 0.22
N LEU A 6 -23.61 -2.66 0.62
CA LEU A 6 -23.05 -2.87 1.95
C LEU A 6 -24.14 -2.58 2.99
N PRO A 7 -24.25 -3.34 4.09
CA PRO A 7 -25.12 -3.02 5.21
C PRO A 7 -25.03 -1.55 5.61
N GLN A 8 -26.15 -0.97 6.00
CA GLN A 8 -26.22 0.47 6.32
C GLN A 8 -25.19 0.88 7.37
N GLU A 9 -24.94 0.05 8.36
CA GLU A 9 -23.95 0.30 9.41
C GLU A 9 -22.54 0.46 8.88
N TYR A 10 -22.12 -0.35 7.88
CA TYR A 10 -20.81 -0.24 7.25
C TYR A 10 -20.71 1.03 6.39
N ARG A 11 -21.75 1.34 5.63
CA ARG A 11 -21.82 2.60 4.84
C ARG A 11 -21.71 3.82 5.74
N GLU A 12 -22.40 3.79 6.89
CA GLU A 12 -22.37 4.87 7.86
C GLU A 12 -21.01 5.03 8.52
N ALA A 13 -20.32 3.94 8.86
CA ALA A 13 -18.98 3.97 9.41
C ALA A 13 -17.99 4.59 8.40
N VAL A 14 -18.04 4.18 7.13
CA VAL A 14 -17.24 4.77 6.06
C VAL A 14 -17.52 6.27 5.91
N ARG A 15 -18.81 6.65 5.85
CA ARG A 15 -19.20 8.05 5.73
C ARG A 15 -18.65 8.93 6.87
N LYS A 16 -18.77 8.48 8.11
CA LYS A 16 -18.24 9.19 9.29
C LYS A 16 -16.71 9.32 9.24
N GLY A 17 -16.01 8.24 8.86
CA GLY A 17 -14.54 8.26 8.72
C GLY A 17 -14.08 9.24 7.65
N LEU A 18 -14.70 9.24 6.47
CA LEU A 18 -14.39 10.19 5.39
C LEU A 18 -14.68 11.64 5.80
N GLU A 19 -15.80 11.90 6.46
CA GLU A 19 -16.12 13.23 6.96
C GLU A 19 -15.14 13.72 8.02
N TRP A 20 -14.68 12.80 8.89
CA TRP A 20 -13.63 13.12 9.86
C TRP A 20 -12.32 13.48 9.16
N LEU A 21 -11.88 12.69 8.17
CA LEU A 21 -10.69 13.01 7.38
C LEU A 21 -10.82 14.35 6.66
N ALA A 22 -11.98 14.63 6.05
CA ALA A 22 -12.21 15.89 5.35
C ALA A 22 -12.15 17.11 6.28
N ARG A 23 -12.66 17.00 7.52
CA ARG A 23 -12.57 18.07 8.54
C ARG A 23 -11.15 18.29 9.05
N ASN A 24 -10.32 17.24 9.05
CA ASN A 24 -8.94 17.31 9.54
C ASN A 24 -7.93 17.67 8.43
N GLN A 25 -8.37 17.78 7.17
CA GLN A 25 -7.52 18.24 6.09
C GLN A 25 -7.24 19.73 6.21
N ALA A 26 -5.96 20.10 6.24
CA ALA A 26 -5.52 21.49 6.31
C ALA A 26 -5.92 22.30 5.06
N ARG A 27 -5.86 23.62 5.15
CA ARG A 27 -6.26 24.52 4.04
C ARG A 27 -5.43 24.34 2.78
N ASP A 28 -4.13 24.04 2.93
CA ASP A 28 -3.20 23.76 1.83
C ASP A 28 -3.34 22.33 1.28
N GLY A 29 -4.23 21.52 1.85
CA GLY A 29 -4.59 20.20 1.37
C GLY A 29 -3.90 19.03 2.07
N HIS A 30 -2.94 19.29 2.98
CA HIS A 30 -2.28 18.19 3.66
C HIS A 30 -3.12 17.60 4.81
N LEU A 31 -2.81 16.35 5.11
CA LEU A 31 -3.15 15.65 6.33
C LEU A 31 -1.83 15.29 7.03
N GLU A 32 -1.85 15.19 8.35
CA GLU A 32 -0.66 14.88 9.12
C GLU A 32 -0.93 13.88 10.24
N ALA A 33 0.09 13.16 10.65
CA ALA A 33 0.07 12.29 11.81
C ALA A 33 0.18 13.10 13.11
N THR A 34 0.06 12.44 14.24
CA THR A 34 0.19 13.08 15.55
C THR A 34 1.50 13.86 15.64
N GLY A 35 1.41 15.13 16.07
CA GLY A 35 2.56 16.01 16.19
C GLY A 35 3.08 16.59 14.87
N GLY A 36 2.25 16.65 13.82
CA GLY A 36 2.62 17.26 12.54
C GLY A 36 3.55 16.38 11.68
N GLN A 37 3.62 15.07 11.99
CA GLN A 37 4.53 14.16 11.32
C GLN A 37 3.94 13.56 10.03
N TYR A 38 4.81 13.13 9.13
CA TYR A 38 4.48 12.39 7.91
C TYR A 38 3.41 13.00 7.01
N PRO A 39 3.42 14.34 6.75
CA PRO A 39 2.34 14.97 5.99
C PRO A 39 2.20 14.39 4.57
N ILE A 40 3.30 13.98 3.94
CA ILE A 40 3.27 13.37 2.60
C ILE A 40 2.51 12.04 2.62
N THR A 41 2.88 11.14 3.53
CA THR A 41 2.24 9.82 3.67
C THR A 41 0.77 9.95 4.06
N MET A 42 0.46 10.80 5.04
CA MET A 42 -0.91 10.97 5.53
C MET A 42 -1.83 11.57 4.48
N THR A 43 -1.35 12.57 3.74
CA THR A 43 -2.11 13.18 2.64
C THR A 43 -2.40 12.18 1.54
N SER A 44 -1.43 11.34 1.21
CA SER A 44 -1.59 10.30 0.19
C SER A 44 -2.63 9.25 0.60
N LEU A 45 -2.55 8.75 1.84
CA LEU A 45 -3.51 7.75 2.35
C LEU A 45 -4.92 8.31 2.49
N GLY A 46 -5.08 9.54 2.99
CA GLY A 46 -6.38 10.21 3.04
C GLY A 46 -6.94 10.48 1.65
N GLY A 47 -6.08 10.90 0.71
CA GLY A 47 -6.45 11.04 -0.70
C GLY A 47 -6.95 9.74 -1.31
N MET A 48 -6.28 8.62 -1.04
CA MET A 48 -6.74 7.29 -1.47
C MET A 48 -8.10 6.94 -0.88
N ALA A 49 -8.34 7.25 0.40
CA ALA A 49 -9.63 7.01 1.04
C ALA A 49 -10.78 7.78 0.34
N PHE A 50 -10.55 9.03 -0.06
CA PHE A 50 -11.51 9.83 -0.82
C PHE A 50 -11.74 9.28 -2.23
N LEU A 51 -10.69 8.83 -2.92
CA LEU A 51 -10.81 8.21 -4.25
C LEU A 51 -11.60 6.91 -4.21
N MET A 52 -11.35 6.07 -3.21
CA MET A 52 -12.03 4.78 -3.06
C MET A 52 -13.51 4.93 -2.72
N GLU A 53 -13.96 6.10 -2.27
CA GLU A 53 -15.37 6.43 -2.12
C GLU A 53 -16.08 6.55 -3.47
N GLY A 54 -15.32 6.87 -4.52
CA GLY A 54 -15.81 7.08 -5.89
C GLY A 54 -15.77 8.54 -6.32
N SER A 55 -15.34 9.45 -5.45
CA SER A 55 -15.04 10.84 -5.84
C SER A 55 -13.80 10.89 -6.71
N THR A 56 -13.74 11.84 -7.63
CA THR A 56 -12.65 12.04 -8.59
C THR A 56 -12.17 13.50 -8.55
N LEU A 57 -11.21 13.86 -9.39
CA LEU A 57 -10.82 15.27 -9.60
C LEU A 57 -11.96 16.12 -10.19
N ARG A 58 -12.97 15.48 -10.81
CA ARG A 58 -14.03 16.14 -11.56
C ARG A 58 -15.32 16.24 -10.78
N GLU A 59 -15.67 15.22 -10.06
CA GLU A 59 -16.98 15.08 -9.41
C GLU A 59 -16.91 14.33 -8.08
N GLY A 60 -18.02 14.29 -7.38
CA GLY A 60 -18.17 13.60 -6.10
C GLY A 60 -18.01 14.53 -4.90
N LYS A 61 -18.42 14.01 -3.75
CA LYS A 61 -18.47 14.76 -2.47
C LYS A 61 -17.10 15.27 -2.04
N TYR A 62 -16.04 14.51 -2.33
CA TYR A 62 -14.67 14.80 -1.87
C TYR A 62 -13.76 15.31 -3.01
N ARG A 63 -14.33 15.77 -4.13
CA ARG A 63 -13.58 16.34 -5.26
C ARG A 63 -12.56 17.39 -4.82
N ASP A 64 -12.97 18.36 -4.03
CA ASP A 64 -12.10 19.46 -3.61
C ASP A 64 -11.03 19.00 -2.61
N ASN A 65 -11.32 17.98 -1.80
CA ASN A 65 -10.34 17.35 -0.92
C ASN A 65 -9.24 16.63 -1.74
N ILE A 66 -9.63 15.89 -2.78
CA ILE A 66 -8.72 15.21 -3.70
C ILE A 66 -7.85 16.23 -4.45
N ARG A 67 -8.45 17.31 -4.98
CA ARG A 67 -7.70 18.37 -5.68
C ARG A 67 -6.65 19.01 -4.79
N ARG A 68 -7.02 19.40 -3.57
CA ARG A 68 -6.06 20.01 -2.62
C ARG A 68 -4.96 19.03 -2.21
N ALA A 69 -5.29 17.76 -1.96
CA ALA A 69 -4.28 16.74 -1.68
C ALA A 69 -3.30 16.57 -2.85
N ALA A 70 -3.82 16.53 -4.08
CA ALA A 70 -2.99 16.44 -5.28
C ALA A 70 -2.08 17.66 -5.43
N ASP A 71 -2.59 18.88 -5.24
CA ASP A 71 -1.83 20.11 -5.32
C ASP A 71 -0.70 20.15 -4.28
N PHE A 72 -1.01 19.76 -3.05
CA PHE A 72 -0.02 19.65 -2.00
C PHE A 72 1.11 18.69 -2.39
N LEU A 73 0.78 17.46 -2.80
CA LEU A 73 1.77 16.44 -3.16
C LEU A 73 2.58 16.83 -4.39
N MET A 74 1.94 17.37 -5.43
CA MET A 74 2.64 17.86 -6.62
C MET A 74 3.60 19.01 -6.31
N SER A 75 3.28 19.84 -5.31
CA SER A 75 4.18 20.92 -4.85
C SER A 75 5.42 20.41 -4.13
N ARG A 76 5.42 19.14 -3.67
CA ARG A 76 6.52 18.49 -2.96
C ARG A 76 7.43 17.67 -3.87
N ALA A 77 7.11 17.58 -5.17
CA ALA A 77 7.97 16.91 -6.14
C ALA A 77 9.27 17.69 -6.33
N GLN A 78 10.39 17.06 -6.01
CA GLN A 78 11.72 17.64 -6.15
C GLN A 78 12.16 17.68 -7.61
N LYS A 79 12.93 18.70 -7.97
CA LYS A 79 13.45 18.85 -9.34
C LYS A 79 14.96 19.17 -9.28
N GLY A 80 15.73 18.33 -9.96
CA GLY A 80 17.18 18.47 -10.06
C GLY A 80 17.95 17.88 -8.86
N GLY A 81 19.24 17.72 -9.03
CA GLY A 81 20.12 17.16 -8.01
C GLY A 81 19.90 15.67 -7.73
N MET A 82 20.37 15.24 -6.57
CA MET A 82 20.30 13.83 -6.14
C MET A 82 18.86 13.37 -5.87
N ASN A 83 17.97 14.28 -5.50
CA ASN A 83 16.59 14.03 -5.16
C ASN A 83 15.62 14.28 -6.33
N ASP A 84 16.12 14.41 -7.56
CA ASP A 84 15.25 14.64 -8.72
C ASP A 84 14.20 13.53 -8.85
N GLY A 85 12.93 13.94 -8.86
CA GLY A 85 11.78 13.05 -8.91
C GLY A 85 11.26 12.56 -7.57
N MET A 86 11.96 12.80 -6.45
CA MET A 86 11.43 12.47 -5.13
C MET A 86 10.19 13.31 -4.83
N ILE A 87 9.12 12.67 -4.39
CA ILE A 87 7.94 13.35 -3.83
C ILE A 87 8.07 13.30 -2.32
N GLY A 88 8.41 14.42 -1.71
CA GLY A 88 8.66 14.52 -0.29
C GLY A 88 9.44 15.77 0.07
N ASN A 89 9.65 15.97 1.36
CA ASN A 89 10.48 17.06 1.85
C ASN A 89 11.54 16.51 2.82
N PRO A 90 12.80 16.35 2.36
CA PRO A 90 13.86 15.82 3.20
C PRO A 90 14.21 16.71 4.41
N ASN A 91 13.68 17.94 4.45
CA ASN A 91 13.91 18.88 5.54
C ASN A 91 12.81 18.84 6.62
N ILE A 92 11.73 18.08 6.43
CA ILE A 92 10.69 17.94 7.47
C ILE A 92 11.16 16.92 8.51
N PRO A 93 11.23 17.30 9.80
CA PRO A 93 11.47 16.37 10.88
C PRO A 93 10.47 15.20 10.85
N GLY A 94 10.97 13.96 11.00
CA GLY A 94 10.16 12.75 10.92
C GLY A 94 10.05 12.15 9.52
N GLU A 95 10.12 12.93 8.43
CA GLU A 95 10.17 12.43 7.06
C GLU A 95 11.59 12.28 6.51
N SER A 96 12.51 13.15 6.89
CA SER A 96 13.87 13.23 6.33
C SER A 96 14.63 11.88 6.33
N GLY A 97 14.47 11.10 7.39
CA GLY A 97 15.08 9.76 7.51
C GLY A 97 14.20 8.61 7.01
N ARG A 98 12.99 8.89 6.48
CA ARG A 98 12.00 7.85 6.07
C ARG A 98 11.13 8.31 4.89
N TYR A 99 11.62 9.18 4.04
CA TYR A 99 10.85 9.78 2.95
C TYR A 99 10.36 8.79 1.90
N MET A 100 10.95 7.59 1.80
CA MET A 100 10.53 6.60 0.81
C MET A 100 9.11 6.08 1.02
N TYR A 101 8.56 6.07 2.24
CA TYR A 101 7.14 5.79 2.45
C TYR A 101 6.25 6.83 1.77
N GLY A 102 6.49 8.11 2.09
CA GLY A 102 5.75 9.22 1.51
C GLY A 102 5.86 9.24 0.00
N HIS A 103 7.05 9.03 -0.54
CA HIS A 103 7.31 8.95 -1.98
C HIS A 103 6.46 7.86 -2.65
N GLY A 104 6.46 6.63 -2.11
CA GLY A 104 5.68 5.52 -2.66
C GLY A 104 4.17 5.77 -2.61
N PHE A 105 3.63 6.15 -1.46
CA PHE A 105 2.20 6.42 -1.33
C PHE A 105 1.74 7.61 -2.18
N SER A 106 2.57 8.65 -2.32
CA SER A 106 2.26 9.80 -3.17
C SER A 106 2.21 9.42 -4.65
N MET A 107 3.19 8.66 -5.09
CA MET A 107 3.25 8.17 -6.47
C MET A 107 2.03 7.29 -6.78
N LEU A 108 1.60 6.43 -5.84
CA LEU A 108 0.37 5.63 -5.96
C LEU A 108 -0.86 6.52 -6.12
N PHE A 109 -1.07 7.48 -5.21
CA PHE A 109 -2.22 8.37 -5.24
C PHE A 109 -2.26 9.22 -6.53
N LEU A 110 -1.14 9.85 -6.88
CA LEU A 110 -1.04 10.70 -8.06
C LEU A 110 -1.25 9.90 -9.36
N ALA A 111 -0.78 8.66 -9.43
CA ALA A 111 -1.03 7.78 -10.58
C ALA A 111 -2.51 7.42 -10.69
N CYS A 112 -3.23 7.23 -9.57
CA CYS A 112 -4.65 6.93 -9.59
C CYS A 112 -5.53 8.08 -10.09
N ILE A 113 -5.09 9.32 -9.94
CA ILE A 113 -5.84 10.51 -10.41
C ILE A 113 -5.45 10.97 -11.80
N TYR A 114 -4.34 10.47 -12.37
CA TYR A 114 -3.78 10.97 -13.63
C TYR A 114 -4.78 10.91 -14.80
N GLY A 115 -5.53 9.82 -14.91
CA GLY A 115 -6.53 9.65 -15.96
C GLY A 115 -7.74 10.58 -15.86
N ASP A 116 -7.98 11.16 -14.68
CA ASP A 116 -9.10 12.08 -14.42
C ASP A 116 -8.73 13.56 -14.59
N GLU A 117 -7.45 13.87 -14.80
CA GLU A 117 -7.01 15.25 -14.97
C GLU A 117 -7.32 15.78 -16.39
N GLU A 118 -8.22 16.75 -16.49
CA GLU A 118 -8.67 17.34 -17.76
C GLU A 118 -7.90 18.60 -18.17
N ASP A 119 -7.32 19.31 -17.20
CA ASP A 119 -6.46 20.45 -17.50
C ASP A 119 -5.16 19.97 -18.13
N ASN A 120 -4.91 20.37 -19.37
CA ASN A 120 -3.77 19.87 -20.16
C ASN A 120 -2.42 20.22 -19.54
N ASP A 121 -2.26 21.42 -18.97
CA ASP A 121 -0.97 21.84 -18.39
C ASP A 121 -0.72 21.11 -17.07
N ARG A 122 -1.77 20.96 -16.27
CA ARG A 122 -1.72 20.22 -15.02
C ARG A 122 -1.48 18.74 -15.29
N ARG A 123 -2.10 18.15 -16.30
CA ARG A 123 -1.88 16.75 -16.69
C ARG A 123 -0.44 16.51 -17.17
N LYS A 124 0.13 17.39 -17.99
CA LYS A 124 1.54 17.31 -18.42
C LYS A 124 2.50 17.43 -17.22
N ARG A 125 2.19 18.33 -16.29
CA ARG A 125 2.97 18.48 -15.07
C ARG A 125 2.91 17.22 -14.21
N LEU A 126 1.73 16.61 -14.06
CA LEU A 126 1.54 15.38 -13.30
C LEU A 126 2.26 14.21 -13.96
N GLU A 127 2.23 14.10 -15.29
CA GLU A 127 2.98 13.12 -16.08
C GLU A 127 4.49 13.26 -15.86
N ASP A 128 5.05 14.46 -15.95
CA ASP A 128 6.47 14.73 -15.68
C ASP A 128 6.86 14.32 -14.24
N ILE A 129 6.02 14.66 -13.27
CA ILE A 129 6.24 14.27 -11.86
C ILE A 129 6.27 12.75 -11.73
N LEU A 130 5.29 12.02 -12.27
CA LEU A 130 5.20 10.57 -12.16
C LEU A 130 6.35 9.86 -12.89
N ALA A 131 6.72 10.32 -14.08
CA ALA A 131 7.86 9.75 -14.83
C ALA A 131 9.17 9.91 -14.05
N ARG A 132 9.44 11.11 -13.51
CA ARG A 132 10.62 11.35 -12.68
C ARG A 132 10.56 10.60 -11.35
N ALA A 133 9.38 10.48 -10.74
CA ALA A 133 9.20 9.72 -9.50
C ALA A 133 9.49 8.22 -9.71
N ALA A 134 9.01 7.64 -10.79
CA ALA A 134 9.31 6.25 -11.13
C ALA A 134 10.82 6.03 -11.36
N LYS A 135 11.47 6.97 -12.05
CA LYS A 135 12.93 6.94 -12.26
C LYS A 135 13.69 7.08 -10.93
N PHE A 136 13.24 7.95 -10.03
CA PHE A 136 13.82 8.08 -8.70
C PHE A 136 13.69 6.78 -7.92
N SER A 137 12.50 6.16 -7.87
CA SER A 137 12.29 4.85 -7.23
C SER A 137 13.22 3.78 -7.80
N PHE A 138 13.34 3.66 -9.12
CA PHE A 138 14.25 2.70 -9.75
C PHE A 138 15.71 2.91 -9.29
N ASN A 139 16.16 4.15 -9.27
CA ASN A 139 17.51 4.52 -8.84
C ASN A 139 17.75 4.35 -7.33
N ALA A 140 16.69 4.44 -6.52
CA ALA A 140 16.73 4.31 -5.06
C ALA A 140 16.75 2.85 -4.58
N GLN A 141 16.49 1.89 -5.47
CA GLN A 141 16.45 0.47 -5.14
C GLN A 141 17.83 -0.07 -4.81
N THR A 142 17.94 -0.93 -3.77
CA THR A 142 19.13 -1.73 -3.52
C THR A 142 19.30 -2.75 -4.64
N VAL A 143 20.55 -3.13 -4.93
CA VAL A 143 20.82 -4.15 -5.94
C VAL A 143 21.83 -5.14 -5.38
N ARG A 144 21.43 -6.40 -5.31
CA ARG A 144 22.23 -7.56 -4.90
C ARG A 144 22.13 -8.64 -5.96
N GLU A 145 22.91 -9.70 -5.80
CA GLU A 145 22.87 -10.88 -6.67
C GLU A 145 22.71 -12.16 -5.84
N THR A 146 21.94 -13.09 -6.37
CA THR A 146 21.80 -14.46 -5.85
C THR A 146 21.99 -15.46 -6.98
N ASN A 147 22.49 -16.65 -6.67
CA ASN A 147 22.60 -17.72 -7.65
C ASN A 147 21.43 -18.68 -7.53
N ARG A 148 20.66 -18.80 -8.60
CA ARG A 148 19.53 -19.76 -8.69
C ARG A 148 19.74 -20.65 -9.93
N GLY A 149 19.96 -21.93 -9.71
CA GLY A 149 20.14 -22.89 -10.80
C GLY A 149 21.30 -22.56 -11.74
N GLY A 150 22.41 -22.04 -11.21
CA GLY A 150 23.59 -21.67 -11.98
C GLY A 150 23.51 -20.31 -12.67
N LYS A 151 22.42 -19.56 -12.48
CA LYS A 151 22.25 -18.20 -13.04
C LYS A 151 22.33 -17.16 -11.94
N ASN A 152 23.09 -16.10 -12.18
CA ASN A 152 23.11 -14.92 -11.30
C ASN A 152 21.88 -14.06 -11.58
N ILE A 153 21.05 -13.88 -10.56
CA ILE A 153 19.81 -13.11 -10.61
C ILE A 153 19.95 -11.88 -9.72
N LYS A 154 19.66 -10.71 -10.28
CA LYS A 154 19.64 -9.47 -9.51
C LYS A 154 18.34 -9.34 -8.73
N PHE A 155 18.46 -8.90 -7.48
CA PHE A 155 17.33 -8.63 -6.59
C PHE A 155 17.60 -7.43 -5.69
N GLY A 156 16.57 -6.86 -5.09
CA GLY A 156 16.66 -5.76 -4.15
C GLY A 156 15.31 -5.17 -3.82
N GLY A 157 15.24 -4.52 -2.67
CA GLY A 157 14.08 -3.80 -2.17
C GLY A 157 14.38 -2.31 -2.01
N TRP A 158 13.61 -1.66 -1.15
CA TRP A 158 13.80 -0.27 -0.77
C TRP A 158 13.86 -0.14 0.74
N GLY A 159 14.71 0.74 1.22
CA GLY A 159 14.78 1.15 2.60
C GLY A 159 14.08 2.49 2.84
N TYR A 160 14.29 3.06 4.01
CA TYR A 160 13.66 4.31 4.40
C TYR A 160 14.14 5.52 3.57
N VAL A 161 15.35 5.45 3.08
CA VAL A 161 16.00 6.44 2.20
C VAL A 161 16.55 5.75 0.96
N SER A 162 16.93 6.54 -0.04
CA SER A 162 17.51 6.03 -1.29
C SER A 162 18.80 5.25 -1.05
N ALA A 163 18.97 4.11 -1.72
CA ALA A 163 20.24 3.38 -1.71
C ALA A 163 21.43 4.20 -2.25
N LYS A 164 21.19 5.23 -3.05
CA LYS A 164 22.21 6.17 -3.52
C LYS A 164 22.83 7.04 -2.42
N GLU A 165 22.20 7.14 -1.27
CA GLU A 165 22.77 7.78 -0.10
C GLU A 165 23.76 6.88 0.67
N GLY A 166 24.14 5.75 0.08
CA GLY A 166 25.09 4.79 0.65
C GLY A 166 24.49 3.78 1.62
N SER A 167 23.15 3.76 1.77
CA SER A 167 22.46 2.76 2.59
C SER A 167 22.22 1.48 1.80
N ASN A 168 22.71 0.36 2.31
CA ASN A 168 22.36 -0.99 1.84
C ASN A 168 21.16 -1.58 2.58
N PHE A 169 20.44 -0.75 3.33
CA PHE A 169 19.25 -1.14 4.08
C PHE A 169 18.04 -1.18 3.15
N ASP A 170 17.33 -2.28 3.19
CA ASP A 170 16.01 -2.44 2.57
C ASP A 170 15.11 -3.24 3.51
N GLU A 171 13.82 -3.03 3.40
CA GLU A 171 12.85 -3.76 4.21
C GLU A 171 11.49 -3.88 3.49
N GLY A 172 10.70 -4.88 3.90
CA GLY A 172 9.50 -5.28 3.17
C GLY A 172 8.41 -4.23 3.12
N SER A 173 8.24 -3.40 4.17
CA SER A 173 7.13 -2.45 4.22
C SER A 173 7.31 -1.24 3.30
N VAL A 174 8.53 -0.77 3.10
CA VAL A 174 8.82 0.24 2.06
C VAL A 174 8.77 -0.40 0.68
N THR A 175 9.29 -1.62 0.55
CA THR A 175 9.32 -2.33 -0.73
C THR A 175 7.92 -2.46 -1.34
N ILE A 176 6.89 -2.83 -0.55
CA ILE A 176 5.52 -2.94 -1.06
C ILE A 176 4.97 -1.59 -1.54
N THR A 177 5.24 -0.48 -0.82
CA THR A 177 4.75 0.83 -1.25
C THR A 177 5.30 1.22 -2.61
N GLN A 178 6.58 0.94 -2.86
CA GLN A 178 7.22 1.22 -4.15
C GLN A 178 6.65 0.33 -5.26
N VAL A 179 6.47 -0.96 -5.01
CA VAL A 179 5.95 -1.90 -6.03
C VAL A 179 4.52 -1.54 -6.43
N GLN A 180 3.63 -1.26 -5.46
CA GLN A 180 2.26 -0.84 -5.77
C GLN A 180 2.23 0.49 -6.54
N ALA A 181 3.07 1.45 -6.13
CA ALA A 181 3.16 2.73 -6.79
C ALA A 181 3.68 2.62 -8.23
N LEU A 182 4.78 1.89 -8.44
CA LEU A 182 5.33 1.66 -9.79
C LEU A 182 4.32 0.93 -10.69
N ARG A 183 3.55 -0.01 -10.14
CA ARG A 183 2.47 -0.65 -10.87
C ARG A 183 1.36 0.33 -11.26
N ALA A 184 0.93 1.20 -10.33
CA ALA A 184 -0.08 2.21 -10.62
C ALA A 184 0.39 3.19 -11.71
N VAL A 185 1.65 3.62 -11.67
CA VAL A 185 2.27 4.46 -12.71
C VAL A 185 2.27 3.75 -14.06
N ARG A 186 2.64 2.46 -14.11
CA ARG A 186 2.57 1.67 -15.34
C ARG A 186 1.14 1.52 -15.85
N ASN A 187 0.17 1.29 -14.97
CA ASN A 187 -1.24 1.21 -15.34
C ASN A 187 -1.80 2.53 -15.88
N ALA A 188 -1.22 3.66 -15.45
CA ALA A 188 -1.51 4.98 -15.99
C ALA A 188 -0.87 5.25 -17.37
N GLY A 189 -0.13 4.28 -17.95
CA GLY A 189 0.51 4.39 -19.26
C GLY A 189 1.88 5.08 -19.25
N ILE A 190 2.45 5.31 -18.08
CA ILE A 190 3.78 5.93 -17.91
C ILE A 190 4.84 4.83 -17.81
N GLU A 191 5.97 5.04 -18.48
CA GLU A 191 7.05 4.05 -18.53
C GLU A 191 7.65 3.79 -17.14
N VAL A 192 7.77 2.51 -16.78
CA VAL A 192 8.40 2.03 -15.57
C VAL A 192 9.38 0.92 -15.94
N PRO A 193 10.66 0.99 -15.52
CA PRO A 193 11.61 -0.09 -15.76
C PRO A 193 11.10 -1.41 -15.17
N PRO A 194 10.84 -2.46 -15.97
CA PRO A 194 10.26 -3.71 -15.49
C PRO A 194 11.16 -4.42 -14.47
N GLU A 195 12.46 -4.20 -14.56
CA GLU A 195 13.46 -4.78 -13.66
C GLU A 195 13.24 -4.35 -12.20
N ALA A 196 12.70 -3.16 -11.94
CA ALA A 196 12.45 -2.69 -10.58
C ALA A 196 11.49 -3.62 -9.85
N ILE A 197 10.38 -3.98 -10.50
CA ILE A 197 9.36 -4.88 -9.92
C ILE A 197 9.90 -6.31 -9.84
N GLN A 198 10.60 -6.78 -10.88
CA GLN A 198 11.18 -8.12 -10.91
C GLN A 198 12.20 -8.33 -9.77
N ARG A 199 13.10 -7.37 -9.55
CA ARG A 199 14.08 -7.41 -8.44
C ARG A 199 13.38 -7.42 -7.08
N ALA A 200 12.31 -6.67 -6.91
CA ALA A 200 11.56 -6.62 -5.66
C ALA A 200 10.85 -7.95 -5.36
N VAL A 201 10.33 -8.61 -6.38
CA VAL A 201 9.72 -9.93 -6.25
C VAL A 201 10.76 -10.94 -5.76
N VAL A 202 11.91 -11.01 -6.41
CA VAL A 202 13.02 -11.91 -5.97
C VAL A 202 13.49 -11.55 -4.56
N TYR A 203 13.53 -10.26 -4.21
CA TYR A 203 13.86 -9.80 -2.86
C TYR A 203 12.89 -10.39 -1.81
N LEU A 204 11.60 -10.35 -2.04
CA LEU A 204 10.61 -10.94 -1.13
C LEU A 204 10.77 -12.45 -1.01
N GLU A 205 11.07 -13.14 -2.10
CA GLU A 205 11.37 -14.57 -2.09
C GLU A 205 12.62 -14.88 -1.27
N GLU A 206 13.70 -14.12 -1.45
CA GLU A 206 14.96 -14.27 -0.67
C GLU A 206 14.80 -13.91 0.82
N CYS A 207 13.83 -13.05 1.16
CA CYS A 207 13.47 -12.72 2.53
C CYS A 207 12.48 -13.69 3.17
N THR A 208 12.04 -14.74 2.46
CA THR A 208 11.12 -15.74 3.00
C THR A 208 11.87 -16.76 3.84
N ASN A 209 11.54 -16.85 5.13
CA ASN A 209 12.16 -17.82 6.03
C ASN A 209 11.54 -19.23 5.89
N GLY A 210 12.07 -20.20 6.63
CA GLY A 210 11.62 -21.59 6.61
C GLY A 210 10.14 -21.80 7.01
N GLU A 211 9.56 -20.89 7.79
CA GLU A 211 8.16 -20.93 8.19
C GLU A 211 7.21 -20.27 7.18
N GLY A 212 7.75 -19.66 6.12
CA GLY A 212 6.99 -18.96 5.10
C GLY A 212 6.71 -17.49 5.41
N GLY A 213 7.31 -16.91 6.45
CA GLY A 213 7.19 -15.50 6.78
C GLY A 213 8.33 -14.66 6.19
N ILE A 214 8.04 -13.40 5.90
CA ILE A 214 9.03 -12.42 5.45
C ILE A 214 9.80 -11.88 6.67
N ILE A 215 11.13 -12.02 6.66
CA ILE A 215 12.02 -11.41 7.66
C ILE A 215 12.13 -9.91 7.43
N TYR A 216 12.57 -9.16 8.47
CA TYR A 216 12.57 -7.70 8.43
C TYR A 216 13.42 -7.12 7.29
N GLN A 217 14.65 -7.61 7.14
CA GLN A 217 15.57 -7.19 6.07
C GLN A 217 16.43 -8.35 5.60
N TYR A 218 16.89 -8.30 4.36
CA TYR A 218 17.77 -9.32 3.81
C TYR A 218 19.16 -9.28 4.50
N GLY A 219 19.62 -10.44 4.94
CA GLY A 219 20.94 -10.58 5.58
C GLY A 219 21.10 -9.87 6.93
N GLY A 220 20.04 -9.30 7.46
CA GLY A 220 20.08 -8.52 8.68
C GLY A 220 19.96 -9.34 9.96
N GLY A 221 20.69 -8.94 11.00
CA GLY A 221 20.74 -9.58 12.32
C GLY A 221 19.48 -9.38 13.20
N GLY A 222 18.31 -9.17 12.62
CA GLY A 222 17.06 -8.93 13.35
C GLY A 222 16.27 -10.18 13.72
N GLY A 223 16.91 -11.34 13.89
CA GLY A 223 16.25 -12.62 14.15
C GLY A 223 15.48 -13.10 12.91
N GLY A 224 15.65 -14.34 12.52
CA GLY A 224 15.02 -14.92 11.33
C GLY A 224 13.49 -15.09 11.42
N ASP A 225 12.81 -14.40 12.36
CA ASP A 225 11.37 -14.48 12.57
C ASP A 225 10.61 -13.75 11.47
N GLY A 226 9.69 -14.45 10.84
CA GLY A 226 8.77 -13.86 9.88
C GLY A 226 7.84 -12.85 10.55
N ARG A 227 7.58 -11.73 9.87
CA ARG A 227 6.69 -10.67 10.35
C ARG A 227 5.36 -10.67 9.60
N PRO A 228 4.21 -10.79 10.30
CA PRO A 228 2.90 -10.82 9.66
C PRO A 228 2.65 -9.62 8.74
N ALA A 229 3.01 -8.41 9.17
CA ALA A 229 2.82 -7.20 8.38
C ALA A 229 3.56 -7.25 7.03
N LEU A 230 4.83 -7.66 7.04
CA LEU A 230 5.66 -7.77 5.83
C LEU A 230 5.20 -8.92 4.94
N THR A 231 4.74 -10.01 5.55
CA THR A 231 4.24 -11.17 4.81
C THR A 231 2.91 -10.86 4.11
N ALA A 232 1.99 -10.16 4.79
CA ALA A 232 0.75 -9.68 4.17
C ALA A 232 1.05 -8.72 3.00
N ALA A 233 2.01 -7.82 3.18
CA ALA A 233 2.47 -6.93 2.12
C ALA A 233 3.07 -7.70 0.93
N ALA A 234 3.85 -8.76 1.18
CA ALA A 234 4.40 -9.61 0.12
C ALA A 234 3.30 -10.30 -0.69
N ILE A 235 2.23 -10.78 -0.05
CA ILE A 235 1.08 -11.36 -0.75
C ILE A 235 0.44 -10.32 -1.68
N ALA A 236 0.16 -9.13 -1.17
CA ALA A 236 -0.43 -8.05 -1.97
C ALA A 236 0.47 -7.66 -3.15
N CYS A 237 1.79 -7.64 -2.94
CA CYS A 237 2.79 -7.42 -3.98
C CYS A 237 2.75 -8.53 -5.05
N GLY A 238 2.79 -9.78 -4.64
CA GLY A 238 2.79 -10.94 -5.52
C GLY A 238 1.52 -11.00 -6.37
N ILE A 239 0.35 -10.88 -5.77
CA ILE A 239 -0.93 -10.82 -6.49
C ILE A 239 -0.93 -9.64 -7.47
N SER A 240 -0.43 -8.48 -7.05
CA SER A 240 -0.32 -7.31 -7.89
C SER A 240 0.63 -7.49 -9.08
N ALA A 241 1.67 -8.29 -8.99
CA ALA A 241 2.62 -8.53 -10.09
C ALA A 241 2.05 -9.37 -11.26
N GLY A 242 0.90 -10.02 -11.07
CA GLY A 242 0.12 -10.67 -12.15
C GLY A 242 0.54 -12.10 -12.49
N ASP A 243 1.80 -12.48 -12.33
CA ASP A 243 2.31 -13.81 -12.69
C ASP A 243 2.47 -14.78 -11.50
N TYR A 244 2.10 -14.34 -10.30
CA TYR A 244 2.37 -15.06 -9.06
C TYR A 244 1.48 -16.29 -8.82
N PHE A 245 0.45 -16.51 -9.63
CA PHE A 245 -0.36 -17.72 -9.59
C PHE A 245 0.20 -18.86 -10.46
N LYS A 246 1.36 -18.65 -11.11
CA LYS A 246 2.07 -19.65 -11.91
C LYS A 246 3.25 -20.23 -11.15
N GLU A 247 3.56 -21.50 -11.41
CA GLU A 247 4.80 -22.12 -10.90
C GLU A 247 6.04 -21.45 -11.53
N PRO A 248 7.14 -21.27 -10.81
CA PRO A 248 7.35 -21.66 -9.40
C PRO A 248 6.88 -20.64 -8.36
N SER A 249 6.52 -19.46 -8.75
CA SER A 249 6.26 -18.31 -7.82
C SER A 249 5.03 -18.52 -6.93
N VAL A 250 4.03 -19.26 -7.39
CA VAL A 250 2.82 -19.56 -6.59
C VAL A 250 3.13 -20.26 -5.27
N GLN A 251 4.25 -21.00 -5.18
CA GLN A 251 4.66 -21.67 -3.94
C GLN A 251 4.98 -20.66 -2.83
N PHE A 252 5.54 -19.48 -3.16
CA PHE A 252 5.80 -18.43 -2.20
C PHE A 252 4.49 -17.81 -1.71
N VAL A 253 3.57 -17.52 -2.61
CA VAL A 253 2.23 -17.00 -2.25
C VAL A 253 1.50 -17.96 -1.30
N ARG A 254 1.54 -19.27 -1.57
CA ARG A 254 0.98 -20.30 -0.68
C ARG A 254 1.63 -20.25 0.72
N LYS A 255 2.96 -20.19 0.81
CA LYS A 255 3.68 -20.09 2.10
C LYS A 255 3.30 -18.84 2.86
N TRP A 256 3.25 -17.68 2.19
CA TRP A 256 2.90 -16.40 2.80
C TRP A 256 1.45 -16.40 3.33
N PHE A 257 0.49 -16.92 2.56
CA PHE A 257 -0.89 -17.08 3.02
C PHE A 257 -0.99 -17.99 4.24
N GLN A 258 -0.35 -19.15 4.22
CA GLN A 258 -0.34 -20.08 5.35
C GLN A 258 0.30 -19.46 6.60
N PHE A 259 1.38 -18.71 6.43
CA PHE A 259 2.01 -17.99 7.52
C PHE A 259 1.07 -16.95 8.14
N CYS A 260 0.45 -16.10 7.32
CA CYS A 260 -0.50 -15.10 7.78
C CYS A 260 -1.73 -15.74 8.44
N GLN A 261 -2.30 -16.76 7.83
CA GLN A 261 -3.50 -17.44 8.34
C GLN A 261 -3.29 -18.07 9.73
N LYS A 262 -2.07 -18.53 10.02
CA LYS A 262 -1.71 -19.08 11.35
C LYS A 262 -1.48 -18.01 12.41
N ARG A 263 -1.13 -16.79 12.03
CA ARG A 263 -0.66 -15.73 12.94
C ARG A 263 -1.56 -14.51 13.01
N LEU A 264 -2.34 -14.25 11.96
CA LEU A 264 -3.30 -13.15 11.95
C LEU A 264 -4.64 -13.66 12.46
N GLY A 265 -5.09 -13.05 13.56
CA GLY A 265 -6.48 -13.10 13.95
C GLY A 265 -7.32 -12.16 13.07
N THR A 266 -8.57 -11.98 13.44
CA THR A 266 -9.43 -10.93 12.90
C THR A 266 -8.89 -9.55 13.22
N LEU A 267 -9.08 -8.60 12.33
CA LEU A 267 -8.77 -7.19 12.57
C LEU A 267 -9.41 -6.73 13.90
N GLY A 268 -8.57 -6.34 14.86
CA GLY A 268 -8.99 -5.96 16.20
C GLY A 268 -9.10 -7.10 17.21
N GLY A 269 -8.78 -8.33 16.83
CA GLY A 269 -8.64 -9.48 17.72
C GLY A 269 -7.29 -9.49 18.47
N ASN A 270 -6.46 -10.48 18.22
CA ASN A 270 -5.10 -10.53 18.77
C ASN A 270 -4.19 -9.52 18.09
N ARG A 271 -3.76 -8.49 18.81
CA ARG A 271 -2.86 -7.46 18.27
C ARG A 271 -1.44 -8.01 18.14
N THR A 272 -0.95 -8.03 16.91
CA THR A 272 0.43 -8.48 16.58
C THR A 272 1.44 -7.32 16.54
N GLY A 273 1.04 -6.11 16.93
CA GLY A 273 1.77 -4.88 16.63
C GLY A 273 1.66 -4.49 15.14
N HIS A 274 1.43 -3.23 14.87
CA HIS A 274 1.19 -2.72 13.50
C HIS A 274 -0.03 -3.38 12.79
N ASP A 275 -1.06 -3.74 13.53
CA ASP A 275 -2.25 -4.44 13.00
C ASP A 275 -2.91 -3.68 11.85
N GLU A 276 -3.01 -2.36 11.97
CA GLU A 276 -3.62 -1.50 10.95
C GLU A 276 -2.87 -1.59 9.61
N TYR A 277 -1.53 -1.56 9.66
CA TYR A 277 -0.69 -1.73 8.48
C TYR A 277 -0.77 -3.15 7.92
N THR A 278 -0.76 -4.14 8.80
CA THR A 278 -0.88 -5.56 8.45
C THR A 278 -2.19 -5.81 7.69
N HIS A 279 -3.31 -5.37 8.26
CA HIS A 279 -4.62 -5.59 7.66
C HIS A 279 -4.89 -4.70 6.44
N TYR A 280 -4.22 -3.55 6.31
CA TYR A 280 -4.27 -2.76 5.09
C TYR A 280 -3.86 -3.58 3.86
N TYR A 281 -2.80 -4.36 3.97
CA TYR A 281 -2.35 -5.24 2.87
C TYR A 281 -3.04 -6.60 2.87
N PHE A 282 -3.29 -7.17 4.03
CA PHE A 282 -3.96 -8.47 4.10
C PHE A 282 -5.38 -8.43 3.57
N ALA A 283 -6.13 -7.38 3.86
CA ALA A 283 -7.46 -7.17 3.29
C ALA A 283 -7.41 -7.08 1.76
N GLN A 284 -6.44 -6.36 1.19
CA GLN A 284 -6.24 -6.31 -0.27
C GLN A 284 -5.94 -7.70 -0.84
N ALA A 285 -5.07 -8.47 -0.17
CA ALA A 285 -4.71 -9.81 -0.59
C ALA A 285 -5.93 -10.75 -0.58
N VAL A 286 -6.72 -10.74 0.50
CA VAL A 286 -7.92 -11.59 0.62
C VAL A 286 -9.02 -11.13 -0.35
N TYR A 287 -9.18 -9.82 -0.55
CA TYR A 287 -10.10 -9.26 -1.54
C TYR A 287 -9.75 -9.71 -2.96
N MET A 288 -8.48 -9.64 -3.34
CA MET A 288 -8.00 -10.08 -4.67
C MET A 288 -8.15 -11.59 -4.85
N LEU A 289 -7.95 -12.38 -3.79
CA LEU A 289 -8.20 -13.81 -3.79
C LEU A 289 -9.69 -14.13 -4.02
N GLY A 290 -10.56 -13.37 -3.40
CA GLY A 290 -12.01 -13.54 -3.49
C GLY A 290 -12.52 -14.74 -2.72
N ASP A 291 -13.70 -15.22 -3.11
CA ASP A 291 -14.33 -16.37 -2.45
C ASP A 291 -13.91 -17.72 -3.07
N ASP A 292 -13.40 -17.71 -4.30
CA ASP A 292 -13.02 -18.92 -5.04
C ASP A 292 -11.49 -19.13 -5.16
N GLY A 293 -10.70 -18.08 -4.94
CA GLY A 293 -9.25 -18.12 -5.17
C GLY A 293 -8.51 -18.97 -4.15
N TYR A 294 -9.02 -19.08 -2.91
CA TYR A 294 -8.38 -19.90 -1.89
C TYR A 294 -8.27 -21.38 -2.32
N MET A 295 -9.35 -21.96 -2.84
CA MET A 295 -9.37 -23.34 -3.33
C MET A 295 -8.47 -23.54 -4.56
N LYS A 296 -8.26 -22.50 -5.37
CA LYS A 296 -7.29 -22.54 -6.48
C LYS A 296 -5.85 -22.55 -5.98
N LEU A 297 -5.55 -21.80 -4.91
CA LEU A 297 -4.23 -21.83 -4.27
C LEU A 297 -3.99 -23.14 -3.50
N PHE A 298 -5.01 -23.65 -2.83
CA PHE A 298 -4.93 -24.83 -1.96
C PHE A 298 -5.93 -25.90 -2.36
N PRO A 299 -5.70 -26.60 -3.48
CA PRO A 299 -6.57 -27.70 -3.92
C PRO A 299 -6.66 -28.78 -2.82
N GLY A 300 -7.86 -29.09 -2.40
CA GLY A 300 -8.10 -30.07 -1.32
C GLY A 300 -8.19 -29.49 0.09
N ALA A 301 -8.13 -28.16 0.26
CA ALA A 301 -8.47 -27.54 1.54
C ALA A 301 -9.93 -27.85 1.93
N LYS A 302 -10.17 -28.01 3.24
CA LYS A 302 -11.54 -28.19 3.72
C LYS A 302 -12.26 -26.84 3.70
N GLU A 303 -13.54 -26.83 3.38
CA GLU A 303 -14.36 -25.60 3.34
C GLU A 303 -14.31 -24.79 4.66
N ALA A 304 -14.27 -25.49 5.80
CA ALA A 304 -14.15 -24.87 7.10
C ALA A 304 -12.85 -24.06 7.28
N ASP A 305 -11.77 -24.47 6.60
CA ASP A 305 -10.46 -23.86 6.72
C ASP A 305 -10.21 -22.77 5.64
N THR A 306 -11.19 -22.58 4.74
CA THR A 306 -11.03 -21.61 3.63
C THR A 306 -11.13 -20.19 4.14
N LEU A 307 -10.14 -19.37 3.75
CA LEU A 307 -10.17 -17.93 3.89
C LEU A 307 -10.81 -17.32 2.65
N THR A 308 -11.97 -16.71 2.83
CA THR A 308 -12.70 -16.03 1.75
C THR A 308 -12.87 -14.56 2.05
N TRP A 309 -13.03 -13.74 1.01
CA TRP A 309 -13.31 -12.31 1.21
C TRP A 309 -14.60 -12.10 2.00
N THR A 310 -15.65 -12.87 1.72
CA THR A 310 -16.93 -12.76 2.41
C THR A 310 -16.79 -13.00 3.92
N LYS A 311 -16.05 -14.04 4.34
CA LYS A 311 -15.80 -14.33 5.76
C LYS A 311 -14.95 -13.22 6.40
N TYR A 312 -13.80 -12.89 5.77
CA TYR A 312 -12.89 -11.87 6.29
C TYR A 312 -13.57 -10.51 6.41
N ARG A 313 -14.28 -10.07 5.36
CA ARG A 313 -15.02 -8.81 5.33
C ARG A 313 -15.98 -8.68 6.48
N LYS A 314 -16.82 -9.69 6.70
CA LYS A 314 -17.81 -9.67 7.77
C LYS A 314 -17.16 -9.44 9.13
N GLU A 315 -16.19 -10.26 9.48
CA GLU A 315 -15.52 -10.17 10.79
C GLU A 315 -14.75 -8.85 10.95
N ALA A 316 -14.04 -8.41 9.92
CA ALA A 316 -13.28 -7.16 9.95
C ALA A 316 -14.21 -5.95 10.06
N PHE A 317 -15.28 -5.88 9.26
CA PHE A 317 -16.16 -4.72 9.23
C PHE A 317 -17.01 -4.63 10.49
N ASP A 318 -17.54 -5.74 11.03
CA ASP A 318 -18.22 -5.77 12.32
C ASP A 318 -17.34 -5.18 13.43
N ASN A 319 -16.06 -5.56 13.44
CA ASN A 319 -15.11 -5.04 14.40
C ASN A 319 -14.82 -3.54 14.19
N LEU A 320 -14.64 -3.12 12.95
CA LEU A 320 -14.38 -1.71 12.62
C LEU A 320 -15.58 -0.81 13.04
N VAL A 321 -16.80 -1.24 12.77
CA VAL A 321 -18.01 -0.52 13.25
C VAL A 321 -18.03 -0.42 14.75
N ARG A 322 -17.76 -1.52 15.46
CA ARG A 322 -17.79 -1.57 16.92
C ARG A 322 -16.71 -0.69 17.59
N THR A 323 -15.56 -0.53 16.93
CA THR A 323 -14.40 0.20 17.48
C THR A 323 -14.29 1.65 17.00
N GLN A 324 -15.19 2.10 16.11
CA GLN A 324 -15.21 3.48 15.64
C GLN A 324 -15.60 4.45 16.77
N SER A 325 -14.84 5.53 16.91
CA SER A 325 -15.14 6.61 17.85
C SER A 325 -16.36 7.40 17.43
N ALA A 326 -17.01 8.08 18.39
CA ALA A 326 -18.21 8.87 18.13
C ALA A 326 -18.01 10.00 17.11
N ASP A 327 -16.80 10.56 17.02
CA ASP A 327 -16.43 11.59 16.04
C ASP A 327 -16.21 11.06 14.62
N GLY A 328 -16.24 9.75 14.43
CA GLY A 328 -16.04 9.05 13.16
C GLY A 328 -14.63 8.55 12.91
N SER A 329 -13.69 8.83 13.79
CA SER A 329 -12.30 8.35 13.68
C SER A 329 -12.12 6.95 14.26
N TRP A 330 -10.94 6.39 14.00
CA TRP A 330 -10.35 5.31 14.78
C TRP A 330 -9.03 5.80 15.38
N SER A 331 -8.75 5.37 16.59
CA SER A 331 -7.56 5.76 17.34
C SER A 331 -6.80 4.54 17.84
N GLY A 332 -5.52 4.73 18.12
CA GLY A 332 -4.59 3.71 18.56
C GLY A 332 -3.26 3.81 17.80
N GLY A 333 -2.34 2.88 18.07
CA GLY A 333 -1.02 2.88 17.45
C GLY A 333 -0.19 4.12 17.74
N HIS A 334 1.00 4.17 17.17
CA HIS A 334 1.95 5.28 17.39
C HIS A 334 1.91 6.38 16.31
N VAL A 335 1.28 6.09 15.16
CA VAL A 335 1.20 7.07 14.05
C VAL A 335 0.03 8.05 14.25
N GLY A 336 -1.07 7.55 14.81
CA GLY A 336 -2.21 8.39 15.18
C GLY A 336 -3.45 8.23 14.30
N PRO A 337 -4.52 8.99 14.63
CA PRO A 337 -5.86 8.72 14.11
C PRO A 337 -6.01 8.95 12.60
N VAL A 338 -5.27 9.86 11.99
CA VAL A 338 -5.33 10.09 10.53
C VAL A 338 -4.90 8.83 9.78
N PHE A 339 -3.79 8.21 10.20
CA PHE A 339 -3.31 6.96 9.60
C PHE A 339 -4.35 5.86 9.72
N ILE A 340 -4.81 5.60 10.94
CA ILE A 340 -5.72 4.49 11.22
C ILE A 340 -7.05 4.68 10.51
N THR A 341 -7.62 5.88 10.57
CA THR A 341 -8.89 6.19 9.91
C THR A 341 -8.77 6.04 8.39
N SER A 342 -7.70 6.54 7.79
CA SER A 342 -7.48 6.40 6.34
C SER A 342 -7.39 4.92 5.92
N VAL A 343 -6.62 4.13 6.65
CA VAL A 343 -6.43 2.70 6.38
C VAL A 343 -7.73 1.91 6.54
N HIS A 344 -8.47 2.12 7.64
CA HIS A 344 -9.73 1.42 7.90
C HIS A 344 -10.80 1.78 6.85
N VAL A 345 -10.91 3.06 6.49
CA VAL A 345 -11.81 3.50 5.43
C VAL A 345 -11.43 2.89 4.08
N CYS A 346 -10.15 2.79 3.75
CA CYS A 346 -9.70 2.10 2.54
C CYS A 346 -10.09 0.62 2.55
N ILE A 347 -9.87 -0.09 3.66
CA ILE A 347 -10.25 -1.51 3.80
C ILE A 347 -11.76 -1.70 3.57
N MET A 348 -12.60 -0.87 4.19
CA MET A 348 -14.05 -0.96 4.09
C MET A 348 -14.61 -0.59 2.71
N GLN A 349 -13.78 -0.03 1.83
CA GLN A 349 -14.18 0.39 0.48
C GLN A 349 -13.62 -0.51 -0.64
N LEU A 350 -12.89 -1.58 -0.34
CA LEU A 350 -12.30 -2.46 -1.36
C LEU A 350 -13.37 -3.02 -2.31
N ASP A 351 -14.55 -3.37 -1.81
CA ASP A 351 -15.66 -3.89 -2.63
C ASP A 351 -16.15 -2.93 -3.72
N LYS A 352 -15.93 -1.64 -3.57
CA LYS A 352 -16.32 -0.66 -4.59
C LYS A 352 -15.49 -0.77 -5.87
N ALA A 353 -14.29 -1.38 -5.79
CA ALA A 353 -13.38 -1.59 -6.92
C ALA A 353 -13.17 -0.34 -7.79
N CYS A 354 -13.23 0.86 -7.19
CA CYS A 354 -13.15 2.13 -7.91
C CYS A 354 -11.78 2.35 -8.58
N LEU A 355 -10.71 1.75 -8.05
CA LEU A 355 -9.35 2.00 -8.52
C LEU A 355 -8.79 0.79 -9.26
N PRO A 356 -8.14 0.99 -10.44
CA PRO A 356 -7.56 -0.10 -11.23
C PRO A 356 -6.57 -0.97 -10.47
N ILE A 357 -5.85 -0.39 -9.50
CA ILE A 357 -4.88 -1.12 -8.68
C ILE A 357 -5.52 -2.20 -7.79
N TYR A 358 -6.82 -2.07 -7.49
CA TYR A 358 -7.61 -3.00 -6.66
C TYR A 358 -8.65 -3.78 -7.47
N GLN A 359 -8.65 -3.67 -8.79
CA GLN A 359 -9.54 -4.50 -9.64
C GLN A 359 -8.97 -5.92 -9.77
N ARG A 360 -9.89 -6.91 -9.70
CA ARG A 360 -9.60 -8.34 -9.88
C ARG A 360 -9.41 -8.68 -11.35
#